data_595de2cf409cf7d9283deeec38a355d9
#
_entry.id   595de2cf409cf7d9283deeec38a355d9
#
_cell.length_a   1.000
_cell.length_b   1.000
_cell.length_c   1.000
_cell.angle_alpha   90.00
_cell.angle_beta   90.00
_cell.angle_gamma   90.00
#
_symmetry.space_group_name_H-M   'P 1'
#
loop_
_entity.id
_entity.type
_entity.pdbx_description
1 polymer ?
#
loop_
_entity_poly.entity_id
_entity_poly.type
_entity_poly.pdbx_seq_one_letter_code
_entity_poly.pdbx_strand_id
1 'polypeptide(L)' 'MENQLNPDPLFDVSQAAAFMGTSDRHVRLLISKQEITVTRVGNKVRFRISDLNTYLVTKTTPAKAVQ' A
#
# COMPACT_ATOMS: atom_id res chain seq x y z
N MET A 1 0.02 -22.99 -14.09
CA MET A 1 0.13 -22.67 -13.52
C MET A 1 -0.01 -22.09 -12.92
N GLU A 2 -0.07 -21.84 -12.93
CA GLU A 2 -0.17 -21.25 -12.32
C GLU A 2 -0.33 -20.66 -11.69
N ASN A 3 -0.56 -20.32 -11.75
CA ASN A 3 -0.61 -19.69 -11.19
C ASN A 3 -0.82 -19.12 -10.42
N GLN A 4 -1.33 -18.79 -10.21
CA GLN A 4 -1.46 -18.26 -9.47
C GLN A 4 -1.36 -18.23 -8.36
N LEU A 5 -1.83 -18.06 -8.40
CA LEU A 5 -1.00 -18.33 -7.39
C LEU A 5 -0.70 -17.27 -6.46
N ASN A 6 -0.74 -16.08 -6.82
CA ASN A 6 -0.50 -14.94 -5.96
C ASN A 6 -1.84 -14.46 -5.45
N PRO A 7 -2.15 -14.68 -4.18
CA PRO A 7 -3.46 -14.30 -3.66
C PRO A 7 -3.63 -12.79 -3.53
N ASP A 8 -2.54 -12.02 -3.55
CA ASP A 8 -2.64 -10.58 -3.39
C ASP A 8 -2.67 -9.90 -4.75
N PRO A 9 -3.78 -9.26 -5.14
CA PRO A 9 -3.74 -8.45 -6.34
C PRO A 9 -2.76 -7.30 -6.14
N LEU A 10 -2.18 -6.88 -7.25
CA LEU A 10 -1.24 -5.78 -7.22
C LEU A 10 -1.95 -4.50 -7.64
N PHE A 11 -1.78 -3.46 -6.84
CA PHE A 11 -2.37 -2.16 -7.08
C PHE A 11 -1.32 -1.20 -7.61
N ASP A 12 -1.72 -0.31 -8.52
CA ASP A 12 -0.84 0.78 -8.92
C ASP A 12 -1.01 1.92 -7.91
N VAL A 13 -0.33 3.04 -8.17
CA VAL A 13 -0.36 4.17 -7.24
C VAL A 13 -1.77 4.70 -7.04
N SER A 14 -2.52 4.87 -8.12
CA SER A 14 -3.88 5.40 -8.02
C SER A 14 -4.81 4.46 -7.26
N GLN A 15 -4.68 3.17 -7.51
CA GLN A 15 -5.50 2.17 -6.81
C GLN A 15 -5.14 2.11 -5.34
N ALA A 16 -3.85 2.20 -5.03
CA ALA A 16 -3.40 2.20 -3.64
C ALA A 16 -3.92 3.44 -2.92
N ALA A 17 -3.87 4.59 -3.58
CA ALA A 17 -4.38 5.82 -2.98
C ALA A 17 -5.86 5.71 -2.68
N ALA A 18 -6.64 5.17 -3.62
CA ALA A 18 -8.07 4.99 -3.40
C ALA A 18 -8.32 4.01 -2.25
N PHE A 19 -7.57 2.93 -2.20
CA PHE A 19 -7.72 1.93 -1.15
C PHE A 19 -7.47 2.54 0.23
N MET A 20 -6.47 3.41 0.33
CA MET A 20 -6.11 4.03 1.59
C MET A 20 -6.86 5.32 1.87
N GLY A 21 -7.68 5.77 0.92
CA GLY A 21 -8.45 7.00 1.13
C GLY A 21 -7.62 8.26 1.06
N THR A 22 -6.59 8.26 0.23
CA THR A 22 -5.70 9.41 0.11
C THR A 22 -5.48 9.75 -1.37
N SER A 23 -4.48 10.58 -1.66
CA SER A 23 -4.20 11.03 -3.01
C SER A 23 -2.98 10.34 -3.58
N ASP A 24 -2.90 10.33 -4.92
CA ASP A 24 -1.71 9.81 -5.61
C ASP A 24 -0.46 10.54 -5.14
N ARG A 25 -0.58 11.84 -4.95
CA ARG A 25 0.54 12.65 -4.52
C ARG A 25 1.07 12.18 -3.18
N HIS A 26 0.15 11.89 -2.26
CA HIS A 26 0.55 11.44 -0.94
C HIS A 26 1.25 10.08 -1.01
N VAL A 27 0.71 9.18 -1.83
CA VAL A 27 1.32 7.86 -2.00
C VAL A 27 2.73 8.00 -2.59
N ARG A 28 2.90 8.87 -3.59
CA ARG A 28 4.23 9.09 -4.17
C ARG A 28 5.20 9.65 -3.15
N LEU A 29 4.71 10.52 -2.26
CA LEU A 29 5.53 11.05 -1.19
C LEU A 29 6.00 9.93 -0.25
N LEU A 30 5.08 9.03 0.11
CA LEU A 30 5.44 7.90 0.96
C LEU A 30 6.50 7.01 0.32
N ILE A 31 6.40 6.83 -1.01
CA ILE A 31 7.40 6.05 -1.73
C ILE A 31 8.75 6.73 -1.65
N SER A 32 8.79 8.04 -1.89
CA SER A 32 10.05 8.76 -1.91
C SER A 32 10.71 8.80 -0.54
N LYS A 33 9.91 8.77 0.53
CA LYS A 33 10.44 8.72 1.89
C LYS A 33 10.70 7.31 2.37
N GLN A 34 10.40 6.32 1.55
CA GLN A 34 10.58 4.92 1.90
C GLN A 34 9.77 4.53 3.13
N GLU A 35 8.59 5.11 3.26
CA GLU A 35 7.71 4.84 4.40
C GLU A 35 6.65 3.79 4.10
N ILE A 36 6.60 3.29 2.89
CA ILE A 36 5.63 2.28 2.50
C ILE A 36 6.32 1.23 1.65
N THR A 37 5.95 -0.02 1.87
CA THR A 37 6.54 -1.14 1.15
C THR A 37 5.99 -1.19 -0.27
N VAL A 38 6.87 -1.30 -1.24
CA VAL A 38 6.47 -1.39 -2.64
C VAL A 38 7.03 -2.65 -3.26
N THR A 39 6.37 -3.11 -4.32
CA THR A 39 6.82 -4.22 -5.13
C THR A 39 7.16 -3.66 -6.50
N ARG A 40 8.34 -3.98 -7.01
CA ARG A 40 8.73 -3.52 -8.32
C ARG A 40 8.51 -4.62 -9.35
N VAL A 41 7.74 -4.28 -10.38
CA VAL A 41 7.48 -5.20 -11.48
C VAL A 41 8.06 -4.56 -12.71
N GLY A 42 9.23 -5.03 -13.12
CA GLY A 42 9.99 -4.33 -14.15
C GLY A 42 10.37 -2.97 -13.62
N ASN A 43 9.99 -1.92 -14.33
CA ASN A 43 10.26 -0.56 -13.88
C ASN A 43 9.02 0.12 -13.29
N LYS A 44 8.01 -0.68 -12.95
CA LYS A 44 6.76 -0.13 -12.43
C LYS A 44 6.62 -0.44 -10.95
N VAL A 45 6.03 0.51 -10.22
CA VAL A 45 5.78 0.35 -8.79
C VAL A 45 4.38 -0.22 -8.60
N ARG A 46 4.30 -1.23 -7.76
CA ARG A 46 3.03 -1.88 -7.43
C ARG A 46 2.96 -2.10 -5.93
N PHE A 47 1.76 -2.32 -5.42
CA PHE A 47 1.54 -2.53 -4.00
C PHE A 47 0.73 -3.79 -3.80
N ARG A 48 1.10 -4.60 -2.82
CA ARG A 48 0.27 -5.72 -2.40
C ARG A 48 -0.74 -5.21 -1.40
N ILE A 49 -1.94 -5.77 -1.43
CA ILE A 49 -2.96 -5.40 -0.45
C ILE A 49 -2.45 -5.64 0.96
N SER A 50 -1.74 -6.76 1.18
CA SER A 50 -1.22 -7.06 2.52
C SER A 50 -0.25 -5.99 2.99
N ASP A 51 0.58 -5.45 2.09
CA ASP A 51 1.53 -4.40 2.47
C ASP A 51 0.80 -3.10 2.79
N LEU A 52 -0.26 -2.79 2.05
CA LEU A 52 -1.06 -1.60 2.33
C LEU A 52 -1.74 -1.73 3.68
N ASN A 53 -2.28 -2.90 3.97
CA ASN A 53 -2.92 -3.12 5.27
C ASN A 53 -1.92 -3.00 6.41
N THR A 54 -0.71 -3.52 6.23
CA THR A 54 0.33 -3.42 7.25
C THR A 54 0.65 -1.94 7.52
N TYR A 55 0.79 -1.16 6.45
CA TYR A 55 1.05 0.26 6.61
C TYR A 55 -0.08 0.93 7.39
N LEU A 56 -1.33 0.63 7.02
CA LEU A 56 -2.47 1.25 7.68
C LEU A 56 -2.55 0.87 9.14
N VAL A 57 -2.23 -0.38 9.48
CA VAL A 57 -2.23 -0.81 10.87
C VAL A 57 -1.23 0.00 11.68
N THR A 58 -0.06 0.29 11.11
CA THR A 58 0.95 1.07 11.85
C THR A 58 0.53 2.51 12.03
N LYS A 59 -0.40 3.01 11.21
CA LYS A 59 -0.87 4.38 11.29
C LYS A 59 -2.21 4.52 11.98
N THR A 60 -2.81 3.39 12.37
CA THR A 60 -4.13 3.41 13.00
C THR A 60 -3.97 3.61 14.50
N THR A 61 -4.72 4.57 15.04
CA THR A 61 -4.74 4.81 16.47
C THR A 61 -5.98 4.16 17.03
N PRO A 62 -5.83 3.17 17.91
CA PRO A 62 -7.00 2.53 18.52
C PRO A 62 -7.81 3.54 19.31
N ALA A 63 -9.13 3.34 19.34
CA ALA A 63 -10.01 4.25 20.06
C ALA A 63 -9.60 4.42 21.52
N LYS A 64 -9.14 3.36 22.14
CA LYS A 64 -8.72 3.43 23.54
C LYS A 64 -7.53 4.35 23.74
N ALA A 65 -6.68 4.46 22.74
CA ALA A 65 -5.45 5.22 22.87
C ALA A 65 -5.68 6.71 22.72
N VAL A 66 -6.85 7.13 22.29
CA VAL A 66 -7.12 8.56 22.12
C VAL A 66 -7.81 9.18 23.31
N GLN A 67 -7.97 8.45 24.37
CA GLN A 67 -8.65 8.99 25.55
C GLN A 67 -7.71 9.61 26.54
#